data_a5622787edd1890fd1fc5d3c6b66934f
#
_entry.id   a5622787edd1890fd1fc5d3c6b66934f
#
_cell.length_a   1.000
_cell.length_b   1.000
_cell.length_c   1.000
_cell.angle_alpha   90.00
_cell.angle_beta   90.00
_cell.angle_gamma   90.00
#
_symmetry.space_group_name_H-M   'P 1'
#
loop_
_entity.id
_entity.type
_entity.pdbx_description
1 polymer ?
#
loop_
_entity_poly.entity_id
_entity_poly.type
_entity_poly.pdbx_seq_one_letter_code
_entity_poly.pdbx_strand_id
1 'polypeptide(L)'
;LKGVCGKESHTAQAMDLLLFVVRGISVVADTLRKADSPVSEEVNIFVTDALFCTITNANFDDESILKRVDRGLALRNGLIQEAKHNKVFLPQVDELTWQGTRDDYAEKAKTVGVLREQNEDLRSLKELLVYGLKGMAAYLEHAMRLGFNDDTVHVFMQRALATIAVESLSAEEWVKLVLEAGEFGVKTMALLDAANTGTY
;
A
#
# COMPACT_ATOMS: atom_id res chain seq x y z
N LEU A 1 -16.08 8.51 -8.19
CA LEU A 1 -16.64 8.36 -6.85
C LEU A 1 -16.36 9.63 -6.03
N LYS A 2 -17.22 9.92 -5.04
CA LYS A 2 -17.08 11.05 -4.13
C LYS A 2 -17.18 10.52 -2.70
N GLY A 3 -16.34 11.01 -1.81
CA GLY A 3 -16.35 10.58 -0.41
C GLY A 3 -17.56 11.14 0.35
N VAL A 4 -18.22 10.31 1.17
CA VAL A 4 -19.28 10.78 2.11
C VAL A 4 -18.76 11.78 3.14
N CYS A 5 -17.43 11.75 3.41
CA CYS A 5 -16.73 12.70 4.28
C CYS A 5 -16.52 14.10 3.64
N GLY A 6 -17.00 14.31 2.40
CA GLY A 6 -16.84 15.57 1.66
C GLY A 6 -15.64 15.61 0.71
N LYS A 7 -14.81 14.55 0.62
CA LYS A 7 -13.75 14.49 -0.38
C LYS A 7 -14.32 14.51 -1.78
N GLU A 8 -13.84 15.43 -2.60
CA GLU A 8 -14.21 15.51 -4.01
C GLU A 8 -13.63 14.34 -4.81
N SER A 9 -14.17 14.10 -6.02
CA SER A 9 -13.75 12.95 -6.83
C SER A 9 -12.30 13.02 -7.25
N HIS A 10 -11.73 14.21 -7.48
CA HIS A 10 -10.30 14.35 -7.84
C HIS A 10 -9.38 13.94 -6.69
N THR A 11 -9.71 14.29 -5.43
CA THR A 11 -8.97 13.85 -4.24
C THR A 11 -9.04 12.33 -4.07
N ALA A 12 -10.24 11.74 -4.23
CA ALA A 12 -10.41 10.29 -4.16
C ALA A 12 -9.59 9.57 -5.27
N GLN A 13 -9.60 10.11 -6.49
CA GLN A 13 -8.81 9.59 -7.60
C GLN A 13 -7.30 9.71 -7.36
N ALA A 14 -6.83 10.81 -6.77
CA ALA A 14 -5.42 10.94 -6.39
C ALA A 14 -5.00 9.89 -5.35
N MET A 15 -5.88 9.55 -4.39
CA MET A 15 -5.66 8.47 -3.44
C MET A 15 -5.63 7.09 -4.12
N ASP A 16 -6.52 6.83 -5.08
CA ASP A 16 -6.52 5.59 -5.85
C ASP A 16 -5.21 5.43 -6.65
N LEU A 17 -4.72 6.53 -7.24
CA LEU A 17 -3.43 6.55 -7.94
C LEU A 17 -2.26 6.29 -6.98
N LEU A 18 -2.27 6.89 -5.78
CA LEU A 18 -1.25 6.63 -4.76
C LEU A 18 -1.25 5.16 -4.36
N LEU A 19 -2.41 4.55 -4.13
CA LEU A 19 -2.51 3.11 -3.82
C LEU A 19 -2.01 2.23 -4.96
N PHE A 20 -2.26 2.61 -6.22
CA PHE A 20 -1.70 1.92 -7.38
C PHE A 20 -0.18 1.93 -7.37
N VAL A 21 0.44 3.08 -7.09
CA VAL A 21 1.91 3.20 -7.00
C VAL A 21 2.46 2.40 -5.81
N VAL A 22 1.79 2.45 -4.67
CA VAL A 22 2.17 1.69 -3.46
C VAL A 22 2.10 0.18 -3.71
N ARG A 23 1.10 -0.31 -4.45
CA ARG A 23 1.06 -1.71 -4.90
C ARG A 23 2.27 -2.06 -5.75
N GLY A 24 2.65 -1.19 -6.69
CA GLY A 24 3.85 -1.39 -7.51
C GLY A 24 5.14 -1.48 -6.68
N ILE A 25 5.34 -0.57 -5.72
CA ILE A 25 6.45 -0.64 -4.76
C ILE A 25 6.45 -1.97 -4.02
N SER A 26 5.28 -2.39 -3.53
CA SER A 26 5.10 -3.61 -2.75
C SER A 26 5.40 -4.87 -3.56
N VAL A 27 5.05 -4.90 -4.85
CA VAL A 27 5.40 -6.00 -5.76
C VAL A 27 6.91 -6.16 -5.87
N VAL A 28 7.65 -5.06 -6.07
CA VAL A 28 9.11 -5.16 -6.17
C VAL A 28 9.72 -5.56 -4.84
N ALA A 29 9.27 -4.95 -3.73
CA ALA A 29 9.79 -5.24 -2.40
C ALA A 29 9.56 -6.70 -1.99
N ASP A 30 8.36 -7.24 -2.22
CA ASP A 30 8.04 -8.64 -1.94
C ASP A 30 8.85 -9.59 -2.81
N THR A 31 9.03 -9.27 -4.09
CA THR A 31 9.84 -10.07 -5.02
C THR A 31 11.32 -10.06 -4.63
N LEU A 32 11.87 -8.93 -4.22
CA LEU A 32 13.24 -8.82 -3.72
C LEU A 32 13.43 -9.68 -2.47
N ARG A 33 12.52 -9.60 -1.48
CA ARG A 33 12.61 -10.43 -0.27
C ARG A 33 12.52 -11.92 -0.56
N LYS A 34 11.66 -12.34 -1.50
CA LYS A 34 11.58 -13.75 -1.95
C LYS A 34 12.87 -14.24 -2.62
N ALA A 35 13.72 -13.31 -3.09
CA ALA A 35 15.05 -13.58 -3.65
C ALA A 35 16.18 -13.31 -2.65
N ASP A 36 15.89 -13.28 -1.33
CA ASP A 36 16.81 -12.99 -0.25
C ASP A 36 17.58 -11.65 -0.40
N SER A 37 17.01 -10.71 -1.14
CA SER A 37 17.55 -9.36 -1.30
C SER A 37 16.96 -8.42 -0.26
N PRO A 38 17.78 -7.57 0.40
CA PRO A 38 17.28 -6.64 1.40
C PRO A 38 16.37 -5.57 0.78
N VAL A 39 15.44 -5.08 1.57
CA VAL A 39 14.59 -3.93 1.22
C VAL A 39 14.83 -2.86 2.27
N SER A 40 15.08 -1.63 1.83
CA SER A 40 15.42 -0.53 2.73
C SER A 40 14.26 -0.16 3.65
N GLU A 41 14.57 0.34 4.84
CA GLU A 41 13.60 0.88 5.79
C GLU A 41 12.79 2.04 5.20
N GLU A 42 13.38 2.81 4.28
CA GLU A 42 12.67 3.88 3.57
C GLU A 42 11.42 3.37 2.86
N VAL A 43 11.47 2.17 2.28
CA VAL A 43 10.31 1.53 1.63
C VAL A 43 9.22 1.23 2.65
N ASN A 44 9.59 0.69 3.82
CA ASN A 44 8.67 0.38 4.90
C ASN A 44 7.96 1.63 5.39
N ILE A 45 8.71 2.69 5.68
CA ILE A 45 8.19 3.99 6.13
C ILE A 45 7.28 4.60 5.06
N PHE A 46 7.70 4.60 3.79
CA PHE A 46 6.91 5.18 2.71
C PHE A 46 5.57 4.47 2.51
N VAL A 47 5.56 3.14 2.49
CA VAL A 47 4.31 2.37 2.32
C VAL A 47 3.36 2.64 3.48
N THR A 48 3.86 2.69 4.71
CA THR A 48 3.07 2.99 5.91
C THR A 48 2.48 4.41 5.84
N ASP A 49 3.29 5.44 5.55
CA ASP A 49 2.83 6.84 5.40
C ASP A 49 1.78 7.00 4.29
N ALA A 50 2.00 6.35 3.15
CA ALA A 50 1.09 6.44 2.02
C ALA A 50 -0.27 5.79 2.33
N LEU A 51 -0.29 4.62 2.97
CA LEU A 51 -1.54 3.98 3.42
C LEU A 51 -2.25 4.84 4.48
N PHE A 52 -1.51 5.33 5.48
CA PHE A 52 -2.05 6.20 6.53
C PHE A 52 -2.64 7.48 5.95
N CYS A 53 -1.94 8.13 5.01
CA CYS A 53 -2.42 9.32 4.30
C CYS A 53 -3.79 9.10 3.63
N THR A 54 -4.07 7.89 3.12
CA THR A 54 -5.33 7.59 2.42
C THR A 54 -6.48 7.23 3.34
N ILE A 55 -6.25 6.88 4.61
CA ILE A 55 -7.33 6.59 5.57
C ILE A 55 -7.75 7.82 6.39
N THR A 56 -6.88 8.81 6.52
CA THR A 56 -7.14 10.00 7.31
C THR A 56 -8.26 10.84 6.72
N ASN A 57 -9.37 10.99 7.44
CA ASN A 57 -10.53 11.75 6.97
C ASN A 57 -10.26 13.26 6.78
N ALA A 58 -9.25 13.79 7.45
CA ALA A 58 -8.88 15.21 7.41
C ALA A 58 -7.92 15.58 6.26
N ASN A 59 -7.47 14.63 5.44
CA ASN A 59 -6.57 14.93 4.32
C ASN A 59 -7.38 15.25 3.05
N PHE A 60 -7.42 16.55 2.71
CA PHE A 60 -8.05 17.10 1.51
C PHE A 60 -7.03 17.79 0.59
N ASP A 61 -5.74 17.67 0.87
CA ASP A 61 -4.66 18.30 0.14
C ASP A 61 -4.20 17.40 -1.02
N ASP A 62 -4.77 17.62 -2.19
CA ASP A 62 -4.42 16.90 -3.41
C ASP A 62 -2.95 17.00 -3.74
N GLU A 63 -2.35 18.19 -3.58
CA GLU A 63 -0.94 18.39 -3.88
C GLU A 63 -0.03 17.57 -2.96
N SER A 64 -0.39 17.44 -1.70
CA SER A 64 0.31 16.57 -0.75
C SER A 64 0.23 15.09 -1.15
N ILE A 65 -0.94 14.65 -1.67
CA ILE A 65 -1.13 13.28 -2.17
C ILE A 65 -0.31 13.07 -3.45
N LEU A 66 -0.37 14.01 -4.39
CA LEU A 66 0.34 13.91 -5.66
C LEU A 66 1.87 13.98 -5.50
N LYS A 67 2.39 14.71 -4.53
CA LYS A 67 3.82 14.66 -4.16
C LYS A 67 4.23 13.28 -3.66
N ARG A 68 3.34 12.57 -2.94
CA ARG A 68 3.58 11.18 -2.56
C ARG A 68 3.58 10.25 -3.78
N VAL A 69 2.72 10.50 -4.77
CA VAL A 69 2.75 9.76 -6.04
C VAL A 69 4.10 9.95 -6.74
N ASP A 70 4.60 11.19 -6.85
CA ASP A 70 5.92 11.48 -7.45
C ASP A 70 7.04 10.73 -6.72
N ARG A 71 7.09 10.86 -5.39
CA ARG A 71 8.08 10.15 -4.56
C ARG A 71 7.97 8.64 -4.69
N GLY A 72 6.74 8.12 -4.69
CA GLY A 72 6.47 6.70 -4.82
C GLY A 72 6.92 6.13 -6.18
N LEU A 73 6.70 6.86 -7.27
CA LEU A 73 7.18 6.49 -8.59
C LEU A 73 8.72 6.47 -8.65
N ALA A 74 9.38 7.46 -8.06
CA ALA A 74 10.84 7.49 -7.98
C ALA A 74 11.38 6.31 -7.16
N LEU A 75 10.79 6.02 -6.00
CA LEU A 75 11.16 4.90 -5.15
C LEU A 75 10.95 3.56 -5.84
N ARG A 76 9.78 3.35 -6.48
CA ARG A 76 9.49 2.15 -7.27
C ARG A 76 10.52 1.94 -8.37
N ASN A 77 10.85 3.00 -9.10
CA ASN A 77 11.80 2.91 -10.20
C ASN A 77 13.22 2.60 -9.70
N GLY A 78 13.61 3.14 -8.54
CA GLY A 78 14.86 2.78 -7.87
C GLY A 78 14.91 1.27 -7.52
N LEU A 79 13.86 0.75 -6.91
CA LEU A 79 13.74 -0.67 -6.57
C LEU A 79 13.74 -1.57 -7.82
N ILE A 80 13.14 -1.14 -8.93
CA ILE A 80 13.21 -1.87 -10.22
C ILE A 80 14.65 -1.95 -10.72
N GLN A 81 15.45 -0.88 -10.59
CA GLN A 81 16.87 -0.93 -10.97
C GLN A 81 17.67 -1.84 -10.04
N GLU A 82 17.37 -1.83 -8.75
CA GLU A 82 17.98 -2.74 -7.79
C GLU A 82 17.68 -4.22 -8.12
N ALA A 83 16.41 -4.53 -8.41
CA ALA A 83 16.01 -5.86 -8.85
C ALA A 83 16.77 -6.31 -10.12
N LYS A 84 16.92 -5.41 -11.10
CA LYS A 84 17.71 -5.67 -12.30
C LYS A 84 19.19 -5.93 -12.00
N HIS A 85 19.78 -5.12 -11.12
CA HIS A 85 21.18 -5.30 -10.68
C HIS A 85 21.38 -6.65 -10.01
N ASN A 86 20.45 -7.05 -9.16
CA ASN A 86 20.46 -8.32 -8.44
C ASN A 86 19.98 -9.51 -9.30
N LYS A 87 19.65 -9.28 -10.58
CA LYS A 87 19.11 -10.28 -11.52
C LYS A 87 17.84 -10.96 -11.04
N VAL A 88 17.01 -10.21 -10.32
CA VAL A 88 15.69 -10.63 -9.85
C VAL A 88 14.64 -10.31 -10.90
N PHE A 89 13.89 -11.33 -11.33
CA PHE A 89 12.83 -11.17 -12.32
C PHE A 89 11.57 -10.59 -11.69
N LEU A 90 11.04 -9.53 -12.29
CA LEU A 90 9.81 -8.88 -11.86
C LEU A 90 8.64 -9.29 -12.76
N PRO A 91 7.41 -9.43 -12.22
CA PRO A 91 6.23 -9.70 -13.01
C PRO A 91 5.89 -8.53 -13.94
N GLN A 92 5.23 -8.82 -15.05
CA GLN A 92 4.77 -7.81 -16.02
C GLN A 92 3.35 -7.38 -15.65
N VAL A 93 3.23 -6.41 -14.76
CA VAL A 93 1.96 -5.83 -14.31
C VAL A 93 1.94 -4.32 -14.54
N ASP A 94 0.76 -3.78 -14.69
CA ASP A 94 0.53 -2.36 -14.94
C ASP A 94 1.15 -1.46 -13.85
N GLU A 95 1.09 -1.91 -12.60
CA GLU A 95 1.70 -1.26 -11.44
C GLU A 95 3.22 -1.06 -11.56
N LEU A 96 3.91 -1.87 -12.36
CA LEU A 96 5.36 -1.76 -12.60
C LEU A 96 5.71 -1.11 -13.95
N THR A 97 4.86 -1.29 -14.95
CA THR A 97 5.17 -0.85 -16.32
C THR A 97 4.72 0.57 -16.62
N TRP A 98 3.69 1.07 -15.93
CA TRP A 98 3.21 2.42 -16.15
C TRP A 98 4.25 3.47 -15.73
N GLN A 99 4.55 4.39 -16.66
CA GLN A 99 5.48 5.50 -16.48
C GLN A 99 4.75 6.79 -16.86
N GLY A 100 4.14 7.47 -15.91
CA GLY A 100 3.41 8.71 -16.14
C GLY A 100 4.07 9.91 -15.46
N THR A 101 3.78 11.06 -16.00
CA THR A 101 4.09 12.38 -15.42
C THR A 101 2.85 12.99 -14.79
N ARG A 102 2.99 14.16 -14.18
CA ARG A 102 1.85 14.90 -13.57
C ARG A 102 0.68 15.11 -14.55
N ASP A 103 0.94 15.27 -15.84
CA ASP A 103 -0.09 15.46 -16.85
C ASP A 103 -0.92 14.19 -17.10
N ASP A 104 -0.34 13.02 -16.83
CA ASP A 104 -0.99 11.71 -17.04
C ASP A 104 -1.79 11.23 -15.83
N TYR A 105 -1.58 11.84 -14.64
CA TYR A 105 -2.11 11.32 -13.38
C TYR A 105 -3.62 11.27 -13.34
N ALA A 106 -4.30 12.32 -13.82
CA ALA A 106 -5.76 12.39 -13.82
C ALA A 106 -6.41 11.28 -14.67
N GLU A 107 -5.82 10.98 -15.84
CA GLU A 107 -6.32 9.91 -16.71
C GLU A 107 -6.02 8.53 -16.12
N LYS A 108 -4.83 8.32 -15.59
CA LYS A 108 -4.48 7.05 -14.93
C LYS A 108 -5.38 6.77 -13.73
N ALA A 109 -5.61 7.76 -12.91
CA ALA A 109 -6.44 7.65 -11.71
C ALA A 109 -7.87 7.15 -11.99
N LYS A 110 -8.43 7.47 -13.16
CA LYS A 110 -9.75 6.97 -13.59
C LYS A 110 -9.79 5.45 -13.82
N THR A 111 -8.64 4.83 -14.07
CA THR A 111 -8.53 3.42 -14.47
C THR A 111 -8.10 2.47 -13.35
N VAL A 112 -7.63 3.00 -12.22
CA VAL A 112 -6.98 2.22 -11.14
C VAL A 112 -7.77 2.12 -9.85
N GLY A 113 -8.97 2.73 -9.80
CA GLY A 113 -9.84 2.75 -8.62
C GLY A 113 -10.55 1.42 -8.37
N VAL A 114 -11.34 1.42 -7.29
CA VAL A 114 -12.07 0.25 -6.78
C VAL A 114 -12.88 -0.48 -7.85
N LEU A 115 -13.51 0.26 -8.79
CA LEU A 115 -14.36 -0.29 -9.83
C LEU A 115 -13.58 -0.99 -10.98
N ARG A 116 -12.24 -1.03 -10.92
CA ARG A 116 -11.41 -1.82 -11.85
C ARG A 116 -11.72 -3.32 -11.75
N GLU A 117 -11.98 -3.82 -10.53
CA GLU A 117 -12.41 -5.19 -10.31
C GLU A 117 -13.90 -5.33 -10.62
N GLN A 118 -14.22 -6.13 -11.63
CA GLN A 118 -15.60 -6.32 -12.10
C GLN A 118 -16.38 -7.35 -11.29
N ASN A 119 -15.69 -8.34 -10.73
CA ASN A 119 -16.30 -9.31 -9.85
C ASN A 119 -16.57 -8.66 -8.49
N GLU A 120 -17.84 -8.57 -8.10
CA GLU A 120 -18.27 -7.87 -6.90
C GLU A 120 -17.76 -8.51 -5.60
N ASP A 121 -17.73 -9.83 -5.54
CA ASP A 121 -17.26 -10.58 -4.38
C ASP A 121 -15.74 -10.38 -4.20
N LEU A 122 -14.98 -10.53 -5.29
CA LEU A 122 -13.53 -10.30 -5.27
C LEU A 122 -13.22 -8.83 -4.96
N ARG A 123 -13.96 -7.90 -5.54
CA ARG A 123 -13.83 -6.47 -5.24
C ARG A 123 -14.03 -6.20 -3.76
N SER A 124 -15.07 -6.76 -3.16
CA SER A 124 -15.38 -6.59 -1.74
C SER A 124 -14.29 -7.16 -0.84
N LEU A 125 -13.76 -8.35 -1.14
CA LEU A 125 -12.67 -8.96 -0.38
C LEU A 125 -11.36 -8.16 -0.50
N LYS A 126 -11.02 -7.71 -1.72
CA LYS A 126 -9.83 -6.87 -1.95
C LYS A 126 -9.93 -5.53 -1.20
N GLU A 127 -11.10 -4.89 -1.23
CA GLU A 127 -11.30 -3.61 -0.53
C GLU A 127 -11.32 -3.78 0.99
N LEU A 128 -11.89 -4.87 1.50
CA LEU A 128 -11.83 -5.21 2.92
C LEU A 128 -10.36 -5.38 3.38
N LEU A 129 -9.56 -6.10 2.58
CA LEU A 129 -8.13 -6.25 2.84
C LEU A 129 -7.42 -4.89 2.85
N VAL A 130 -7.59 -4.07 1.80
CA VAL A 130 -6.97 -2.74 1.71
C VAL A 130 -7.35 -1.86 2.89
N TYR A 131 -8.62 -1.90 3.32
CA TYR A 131 -9.09 -1.14 4.47
C TYR A 131 -8.41 -1.60 5.78
N GLY A 132 -8.26 -2.93 5.96
CA GLY A 132 -7.49 -3.50 7.06
C GLY A 132 -6.02 -3.05 7.07
N LEU A 133 -5.35 -3.09 5.90
CA LEU A 133 -3.97 -2.61 5.76
C LEU A 133 -3.82 -1.12 6.10
N LYS A 134 -4.78 -0.28 5.71
CA LYS A 134 -4.80 1.15 6.08
C LYS A 134 -4.95 1.33 7.59
N GLY A 135 -5.79 0.52 8.24
CA GLY A 135 -5.95 0.53 9.69
C GLY A 135 -4.66 0.14 10.42
N MET A 136 -3.99 -0.93 9.95
CA MET A 136 -2.68 -1.33 10.47
C MET A 136 -1.64 -0.21 10.27
N ALA A 137 -1.60 0.42 9.11
CA ALA A 137 -0.68 1.52 8.84
C ALA A 137 -0.89 2.71 9.81
N ALA A 138 -2.14 3.01 10.16
CA ALA A 138 -2.45 4.06 11.14
C ALA A 138 -1.90 3.75 12.53
N TYR A 139 -2.09 2.54 13.03
CA TYR A 139 -1.55 2.13 14.33
C TYR A 139 -0.02 2.01 14.31
N LEU A 140 0.54 1.44 13.25
CA LEU A 140 1.98 1.28 13.10
C LEU A 140 2.70 2.63 13.03
N GLU A 141 2.15 3.59 12.29
CA GLU A 141 2.71 4.95 12.20
C GLU A 141 2.77 5.64 13.57
N HIS A 142 1.72 5.49 14.39
CA HIS A 142 1.73 6.01 15.76
C HIS A 142 2.76 5.30 16.64
N ALA A 143 2.89 3.97 16.56
CA ALA A 143 3.90 3.22 17.30
C ALA A 143 5.33 3.64 16.89
N MET A 144 5.57 3.80 15.58
CA MET A 144 6.87 4.22 15.05
C MET A 144 7.28 5.61 15.55
N ARG A 145 6.35 6.55 15.69
CA ARG A 145 6.63 7.87 16.29
C ARG A 145 7.09 7.78 17.74
N LEU A 146 6.70 6.74 18.44
CA LEU A 146 7.14 6.46 19.82
C LEU A 146 8.40 5.58 19.87
N GLY A 147 9.02 5.29 18.73
CA GLY A 147 10.23 4.48 18.62
C GLY A 147 10.00 2.97 18.63
N PHE A 148 8.76 2.52 18.45
CA PHE A 148 8.40 1.09 18.36
C PHE A 148 8.12 0.71 16.92
N ASN A 149 8.73 -0.38 16.47
CA ASN A 149 8.58 -0.91 15.10
C ASN A 149 8.50 -2.44 15.11
N ASP A 150 7.85 -3.01 14.10
CA ASP A 150 7.83 -4.45 13.83
C ASP A 150 7.91 -4.71 12.33
N ASP A 151 9.07 -5.18 11.88
CA ASP A 151 9.33 -5.45 10.46
C ASP A 151 8.38 -6.49 9.87
N THR A 152 7.87 -7.41 10.66
CA THR A 152 6.94 -8.43 10.16
C THR A 152 5.60 -7.84 9.74
N VAL A 153 5.18 -6.72 10.36
CA VAL A 153 3.97 -5.99 9.96
C VAL A 153 4.19 -5.31 8.59
N HIS A 154 5.34 -4.66 8.39
CA HIS A 154 5.70 -4.06 7.10
C HIS A 154 5.76 -5.12 5.99
N VAL A 155 6.42 -6.25 6.25
CA VAL A 155 6.52 -7.36 5.30
C VAL A 155 5.15 -7.89 4.95
N PHE A 156 4.27 -8.10 5.92
CA PHE A 156 2.90 -8.54 5.69
C PHE A 156 2.11 -7.55 4.83
N MET A 157 2.12 -6.26 5.20
CA MET A 157 1.40 -5.22 4.44
C MET A 157 1.84 -5.18 2.98
N GLN A 158 3.14 -5.22 2.72
CA GLN A 158 3.69 -5.19 1.36
C GLN A 158 3.38 -6.47 0.59
N ARG A 159 3.47 -7.66 1.22
CA ARG A 159 3.05 -8.93 0.60
C ARG A 159 1.57 -8.91 0.22
N ALA A 160 0.70 -8.44 1.10
CA ALA A 160 -0.73 -8.36 0.84
C ALA A 160 -1.06 -7.39 -0.32
N LEU A 161 -0.39 -6.24 -0.37
CA LEU A 161 -0.52 -5.27 -1.48
C LEU A 161 0.01 -5.83 -2.81
N ALA A 162 1.12 -6.56 -2.78
CA ALA A 162 1.68 -7.24 -3.94
C ALA A 162 0.71 -8.31 -4.47
N THR A 163 0.11 -9.09 -3.56
CA THR A 163 -0.90 -10.10 -3.91
C THR A 163 -2.09 -9.49 -4.66
N ILE A 164 -2.58 -8.31 -4.23
CA ILE A 164 -3.68 -7.62 -4.93
C ILE A 164 -3.32 -7.28 -6.38
N ALA A 165 -2.04 -6.98 -6.65
CA ALA A 165 -1.58 -6.56 -7.97
C ALA A 165 -1.29 -7.73 -8.92
N VAL A 166 -0.77 -8.87 -8.40
CA VAL A 166 -0.18 -9.92 -9.25
C VAL A 166 -0.89 -11.26 -9.19
N GLU A 167 -1.67 -11.53 -8.12
CA GLU A 167 -2.21 -12.87 -7.90
C GLU A 167 -3.67 -12.99 -8.35
N SER A 168 -3.97 -14.13 -8.97
CA SER A 168 -5.34 -14.55 -9.28
C SER A 168 -5.76 -15.63 -8.29
N LEU A 169 -6.14 -15.18 -7.08
CA LEU A 169 -6.57 -16.05 -6.02
C LEU A 169 -8.07 -16.43 -6.15
N SER A 170 -8.43 -17.61 -5.68
CA SER A 170 -9.82 -17.99 -5.44
C SER A 170 -10.44 -17.16 -4.31
N ALA A 171 -11.76 -17.13 -4.22
CA ALA A 171 -12.46 -16.45 -3.13
C ALA A 171 -12.03 -16.97 -1.75
N GLU A 172 -11.82 -18.29 -1.61
CA GLU A 172 -11.36 -18.90 -0.35
C GLU A 172 -9.94 -18.42 0.05
N GLU A 173 -9.04 -18.28 -0.91
CA GLU A 173 -7.69 -17.78 -0.68
C GLU A 173 -7.72 -16.31 -0.30
N TRP A 174 -8.58 -15.49 -0.92
CA TRP A 174 -8.81 -14.11 -0.51
C TRP A 174 -9.35 -14.01 0.92
N VAL A 175 -10.29 -14.86 1.30
CA VAL A 175 -10.81 -14.93 2.68
C VAL A 175 -9.69 -15.25 3.67
N LYS A 176 -8.83 -16.24 3.35
CA LYS A 176 -7.67 -16.56 4.21
C LYS A 176 -6.74 -15.35 4.40
N LEU A 177 -6.44 -14.63 3.33
CA LEU A 177 -5.59 -13.44 3.40
C LEU A 177 -6.23 -12.31 4.22
N VAL A 178 -7.56 -12.14 4.14
CA VAL A 178 -8.31 -11.19 4.98
C VAL A 178 -8.26 -11.58 6.46
N LEU A 179 -8.39 -12.88 6.78
CA LEU A 179 -8.27 -13.37 8.15
C LEU A 179 -6.84 -13.17 8.70
N GLU A 180 -5.83 -13.45 7.90
CA GLU A 180 -4.43 -13.17 8.25
C GLU A 180 -4.20 -11.68 8.50
N ALA A 181 -4.83 -10.80 7.71
CA ALA A 181 -4.80 -9.35 7.97
C ALA A 181 -5.41 -9.00 9.34
N GLY A 182 -6.42 -9.73 9.79
CA GLY A 182 -6.97 -9.59 11.14
C GLY A 182 -5.94 -9.95 12.22
N GLU A 183 -5.20 -11.03 12.04
CA GLU A 183 -4.14 -11.46 12.98
C GLU A 183 -3.03 -10.40 13.08
N PHE A 184 -2.56 -9.89 11.93
CA PHE A 184 -1.57 -8.80 11.91
C PHE A 184 -2.14 -7.48 12.45
N GLY A 185 -3.44 -7.23 12.29
CA GLY A 185 -4.14 -6.11 12.92
C GLY A 185 -4.04 -6.17 14.43
N VAL A 186 -4.33 -7.33 15.06
CA VAL A 186 -4.18 -7.55 16.50
C VAL A 186 -2.73 -7.35 16.94
N LYS A 187 -1.77 -7.89 16.19
CA LYS A 187 -0.34 -7.71 16.45
C LYS A 187 0.07 -6.23 16.43
N THR A 188 -0.43 -5.47 15.47
CA THR A 188 -0.13 -4.03 15.34
C THR A 188 -0.75 -3.22 16.47
N MET A 189 -1.97 -3.59 16.91
CA MET A 189 -2.61 -2.97 18.09
C MET A 189 -1.81 -3.26 19.37
N ALA A 190 -1.33 -4.48 19.55
CA ALA A 190 -0.48 -4.83 20.69
C ALA A 190 0.86 -4.06 20.69
N LEU A 191 1.45 -3.84 19.49
CA LEU A 191 2.63 -3.01 19.36
C LEU A 191 2.37 -1.55 19.78
N LEU A 192 1.23 -0.97 19.38
CA LEU A 192 0.85 0.38 19.77
C LEU A 192 0.55 0.47 21.27
N ASP A 193 -0.09 -0.54 21.85
CA ASP A 193 -0.33 -0.60 23.29
C ASP A 193 0.99 -0.62 24.08
N ALA A 194 1.95 -1.46 23.65
CA ALA A 194 3.29 -1.50 24.22
C ALA A 194 4.03 -0.16 24.07
N ALA A 195 3.89 0.52 22.93
CA ALA A 195 4.46 1.83 22.70
C ALA A 195 3.88 2.89 23.65
N ASN A 196 2.56 2.90 23.82
CA ASN A 196 1.88 3.83 24.72
C ASN A 196 2.23 3.58 26.19
N THR A 197 2.25 2.32 26.63
CA THR A 197 2.57 1.97 28.03
C THR A 197 4.06 2.07 28.36
N GLY A 198 4.94 1.87 27.39
CA GLY A 198 6.40 1.97 27.57
C GLY A 198 6.94 3.40 27.55
N THR A 199 6.10 4.38 27.21
CA THR A 199 6.50 5.80 27.07
C THR A 199 6.19 6.62 28.35
N TYR A 200 5.47 6.07 29.31
CA TYR A 200 5.09 6.71 30.59
C TYR A 200 5.74 6.07 31.78
#